data_1ee016e198367ceac92ab2eff380269c
#
_entry.id   1ee016e198367ceac92ab2eff380269c
#
_cell.length_a   1.000
_cell.length_b   1.000
_cell.length_c   1.000
_cell.angle_alpha   90.00
_cell.angle_beta   90.00
_cell.angle_gamma   90.00
#
_symmetry.space_group_name_H-M   'P 1'
#
loop_
_entity.id
_entity.type
_entity.pdbx_description
1 polymer ?
#
loop_
_entity_poly.entity_id
_entity_poly.type
_entity_poly.pdbx_seq_one_letter_code
_entity_poly.pdbx_strand_id
1 'polypeptide(L)'
;VISSWGFQYSTCGFVWVKANKNYNKKQLTFVKEEKFDAFWGLGYWTRANAELCLIAKKGSIERQSRGVHQIVYEPIQEHSRKPDCVKDKIIQLCGDLPRIELFARRETQGWDVWGNEVCTT
;
A
#
# COMPACT_ATOMS: atom_id res chain seq x y z
N VAL A 1 -14.90 -8.88 6.58
CA VAL A 1 -14.85 -7.45 6.92
C VAL A 1 -15.52 -6.60 5.85
N ILE A 2 -15.13 -6.77 4.59
CA ILE A 2 -15.67 -5.96 3.48
C ILE A 2 -17.21 -6.06 3.43
N SER A 3 -17.75 -7.27 3.35
CA SER A 3 -19.19 -7.49 3.26
C SER A 3 -19.94 -7.07 4.52
N SER A 4 -19.37 -7.36 5.69
CA SER A 4 -20.00 -7.01 6.97
C SER A 4 -20.07 -5.52 7.22
N TRP A 5 -19.22 -4.73 6.58
CA TRP A 5 -19.25 -3.26 6.64
C TRP A 5 -20.12 -2.65 5.52
N GLY A 6 -20.75 -3.47 4.70
CA GLY A 6 -21.64 -3.02 3.64
C GLY A 6 -20.91 -2.62 2.35
N PHE A 7 -19.63 -2.99 2.21
CA PHE A 7 -18.88 -2.77 0.99
C PHE A 7 -18.94 -3.99 0.07
N GLN A 8 -18.76 -3.74 -1.21
CA GLN A 8 -18.64 -4.78 -2.22
C GLN A 8 -17.21 -4.82 -2.73
N TYR A 9 -16.59 -6.01 -2.69
CA TYR A 9 -15.25 -6.21 -3.26
C TYR A 9 -15.26 -5.89 -4.75
N SER A 10 -14.27 -5.14 -5.19
CA SER A 10 -14.12 -4.75 -6.58
C SER A 10 -12.94 -5.44 -7.24
N THR A 11 -11.73 -5.20 -6.73
CA THR A 11 -10.51 -5.73 -7.33
C THR A 11 -9.32 -5.62 -6.37
N CYS A 12 -8.22 -6.26 -6.73
CA CYS A 12 -6.93 -5.95 -6.11
C CYS A 12 -6.43 -4.62 -6.67
N GLY A 13 -6.28 -3.62 -5.81
CA GLY A 13 -5.82 -2.29 -6.19
C GLY A 13 -4.31 -2.20 -6.32
N PHE A 14 -3.60 -2.66 -5.30
CA PHE A 14 -2.14 -2.62 -5.27
C PHE A 14 -1.57 -3.96 -4.83
N VAL A 15 -0.40 -4.26 -5.36
CA VAL A 15 0.45 -5.37 -4.91
C VAL A 15 1.77 -4.76 -4.47
N TRP A 16 2.04 -4.78 -3.18
CA TRP A 16 3.33 -4.35 -2.67
C TRP A 16 4.29 -5.52 -2.72
N VAL A 17 5.27 -5.42 -3.60
CA VAL A 17 6.40 -6.35 -3.66
C VAL A 17 7.48 -5.81 -2.73
N LYS A 18 7.77 -6.56 -1.67
CA LYS A 18 8.68 -6.13 -0.61
C LYS A 18 10.12 -6.24 -1.08
N ALA A 19 10.82 -5.11 -1.16
CA ALA A 19 12.25 -5.08 -1.39
C ALA A 19 13.01 -5.18 -0.06
N ASN A 20 14.27 -5.56 -0.14
CA ASN A 20 15.15 -5.55 1.03
C ASN A 20 15.40 -4.11 1.51
N LYS A 21 15.69 -3.95 2.81
CA LYS A 21 15.93 -2.64 3.41
C LYS A 21 17.01 -1.82 2.72
N ASN A 22 18.01 -2.49 2.17
CA ASN A 22 19.15 -1.85 1.50
C ASN A 22 18.91 -1.61 0.01
N TYR A 23 17.68 -1.84 -0.46
CA TYR A 23 17.32 -1.59 -1.85
C TYR A 23 17.48 -0.12 -2.20
N ASN A 24 18.24 0.16 -3.27
CA ASN A 24 18.46 1.49 -3.77
C ASN A 24 17.99 1.60 -5.22
N LYS A 25 16.90 2.31 -5.44
CA LYS A 25 16.32 2.53 -6.77
C LYS A 25 17.32 3.12 -7.78
N LYS A 26 18.28 3.94 -7.31
CA LYS A 26 19.27 4.58 -8.17
C LYS A 26 20.29 3.59 -8.74
N GLN A 27 20.50 2.45 -8.08
CA GLN A 27 21.46 1.42 -8.54
C GLN A 27 20.87 0.54 -9.65
N LEU A 28 19.56 0.46 -9.77
CA LEU A 28 18.90 -0.35 -10.83
C LEU A 28 19.14 0.18 -12.23
N THR A 29 19.44 1.47 -12.39
CA THR A 29 19.68 2.09 -13.70
C THR A 29 21.00 1.63 -14.36
N PHE A 30 21.89 1.01 -13.61
CA PHE A 30 23.24 0.65 -14.07
C PHE A 30 23.53 -0.86 -14.10
N VAL A 31 22.63 -1.70 -13.63
CA VAL A 31 22.83 -3.16 -13.57
C VAL A 31 22.08 -3.80 -14.72
N LYS A 32 22.83 -4.35 -15.69
CA LYS A 32 22.31 -5.07 -16.84
C LYS A 32 21.67 -6.42 -16.49
N GLU A 33 21.84 -6.90 -15.28
CA GLU A 33 21.17 -8.10 -14.79
C GLU A 33 20.15 -7.66 -13.74
N GLU A 34 18.89 -7.79 -14.06
CA GLU A 34 17.77 -7.58 -13.16
C GLU A 34 17.80 -8.65 -12.05
N LYS A 35 18.66 -8.46 -11.08
CA LYS A 35 18.53 -9.22 -9.84
C LYS A 35 17.42 -8.57 -9.04
N PHE A 36 16.29 -9.24 -9.04
CA PHE A 36 15.13 -8.88 -8.23
C PHE A 36 15.49 -9.05 -6.75
N ASP A 37 15.85 -7.97 -6.09
CA ASP A 37 16.27 -7.97 -4.70
C ASP A 37 15.04 -7.89 -3.78
N ALA A 38 14.30 -9.00 -3.73
CA ALA A 38 13.11 -9.12 -2.94
C ALA A 38 13.40 -9.60 -1.52
N PHE A 39 12.61 -9.10 -0.56
CA PHE A 39 12.63 -9.55 0.81
C PHE A 39 12.20 -11.02 0.92
N TRP A 40 12.86 -11.80 1.76
CA TRP A 40 12.56 -13.19 2.02
C TRP A 40 11.76 -13.31 3.33
N GLY A 41 10.44 -13.19 3.22
CA GLY A 41 9.56 -13.39 4.36
C GLY A 41 9.33 -14.86 4.67
N LEU A 42 8.68 -15.12 5.81
CA LEU A 42 8.20 -16.44 6.18
C LEU A 42 6.80 -16.65 5.62
N GLY A 43 6.56 -17.81 5.01
CA GLY A 43 5.27 -18.20 4.49
C GLY A 43 5.06 -19.70 4.67
N TYR A 44 3.84 -20.17 4.41
CA TYR A 44 3.53 -21.58 4.58
C TYR A 44 4.22 -22.48 3.55
N TRP A 45 4.19 -22.07 2.31
CA TRP A 45 4.77 -22.84 1.20
C TRP A 45 5.88 -22.08 0.50
N THR A 46 5.65 -20.82 0.21
CA THR A 46 6.63 -19.95 -0.45
C THR A 46 7.08 -18.86 0.51
N ARG A 47 8.18 -18.19 0.19
CA ARG A 47 8.64 -17.03 0.95
C ARG A 47 7.71 -15.86 0.67
N ALA A 48 6.98 -15.40 1.69
CA ALA A 48 6.01 -14.33 1.56
C ALA A 48 6.75 -12.99 1.42
N ASN A 49 6.73 -12.43 0.22
CA ASN A 49 7.39 -11.17 -0.10
C ASN A 49 6.47 -10.18 -0.82
N ALA A 50 5.17 -10.40 -0.73
CA ALA A 50 4.18 -9.50 -1.30
C ALA A 50 2.99 -9.33 -0.35
N GLU A 51 2.36 -8.16 -0.41
CA GLU A 51 1.08 -7.89 0.26
C GLU A 51 0.10 -7.29 -0.73
N LEU A 52 -1.16 -7.70 -0.61
CA LEU A 52 -2.24 -7.21 -1.46
C LEU A 52 -3.01 -6.10 -0.76
N CYS A 53 -3.33 -5.05 -1.51
CA CYS A 53 -4.26 -4.01 -1.09
C CYS A 53 -5.54 -4.15 -1.92
N LEU A 54 -6.61 -4.55 -1.28
CA LEU A 54 -7.89 -4.81 -1.95
C LEU A 54 -8.71 -3.52 -2.02
N ILE A 55 -9.43 -3.34 -3.12
CA ILE A 55 -10.37 -2.24 -3.30
C ILE A 55 -11.80 -2.79 -3.18
N ALA A 56 -12.56 -2.15 -2.30
CA ALA A 56 -13.99 -2.39 -2.16
C ALA A 56 -14.73 -1.06 -2.24
N LYS A 57 -15.96 -1.09 -2.73
CA LYS A 57 -16.79 0.09 -2.96
C LYS A 57 -18.12 -0.02 -2.26
N LYS A 58 -18.66 1.13 -1.89
CA LYS A 58 -20.05 1.30 -1.49
C LYS A 58 -20.64 2.44 -2.31
N GLY A 59 -21.61 2.14 -3.15
CA GLY A 59 -22.16 3.08 -4.11
C GLY A 59 -21.31 3.21 -5.38
N SER A 60 -21.52 4.28 -6.13
CA SER A 60 -20.84 4.54 -7.40
C SER A 60 -19.75 5.59 -7.20
N ILE A 61 -18.51 5.20 -7.42
CA ILE A 61 -17.34 6.07 -7.31
C ILE A 61 -16.51 5.91 -8.58
N GLU A 62 -16.13 7.04 -9.17
CA GLU A 62 -15.27 7.06 -10.34
C GLU A 62 -13.82 7.32 -9.96
N ARG A 63 -12.90 6.61 -10.61
CA ARG A 63 -11.48 6.90 -10.47
C ARG A 63 -11.14 8.22 -11.16
N GLN A 64 -10.22 8.98 -10.57
CA GLN A 64 -9.77 10.26 -11.10
C GLN A 64 -8.57 10.12 -12.06
N SER A 65 -7.83 9.02 -11.97
CA SER A 65 -6.68 8.76 -12.81
C SER A 65 -6.70 7.34 -13.34
N ARG A 66 -6.29 7.15 -14.57
CA ARG A 66 -6.12 5.84 -15.21
C ARG A 66 -4.66 5.40 -15.26
N GLY A 67 -3.76 6.25 -14.81
CA GLY A 67 -2.31 6.03 -14.88
C GLY A 67 -1.66 5.52 -13.59
N VAL A 68 -2.45 5.16 -12.57
CA VAL A 68 -1.90 4.65 -11.32
C VAL A 68 -1.57 3.17 -11.47
N HIS A 69 -0.29 2.82 -11.31
CA HIS A 69 0.19 1.45 -11.45
C HIS A 69 -0.16 0.59 -10.23
N GLN A 70 -0.43 -0.69 -10.48
CA GLN A 70 -0.81 -1.64 -9.44
C GLN A 70 0.37 -2.09 -8.58
N ILE A 71 1.52 -2.33 -9.19
CA ILE A 71 2.68 -2.87 -8.48
C ILE A 71 3.43 -1.75 -7.77
N VAL A 72 3.69 -1.97 -6.49
CA VAL A 72 4.51 -1.11 -5.65
C VAL A 72 5.74 -1.92 -5.24
N TYR A 73 6.92 -1.51 -5.70
CA TYR A 73 8.19 -2.15 -5.35
C TYR A 73 8.96 -1.21 -4.42
N GLU A 74 8.77 -1.39 -3.12
CA GLU A 74 9.34 -0.55 -2.08
C GLU A 74 9.97 -1.40 -0.97
N PRO A 75 11.06 -0.92 -0.35
CA PRO A 75 11.70 -1.66 0.72
C PRO A 75 10.80 -1.79 1.95
N ILE A 76 11.00 -2.89 2.67
CA ILE A 76 10.41 -3.06 3.99
C ILE A 76 11.00 -2.02 4.95
N GLN A 77 10.19 -1.63 5.91
CA GLN A 77 10.57 -0.72 6.99
C GLN A 77 10.33 -1.42 8.32
N GLU A 78 9.85 -0.70 9.31
CA GLU A 78 9.43 -1.27 10.58
C GLU A 78 8.36 -2.35 10.38
N HIS A 79 8.24 -3.26 11.34
CA HIS A 79 7.25 -4.35 11.28
C HIS A 79 5.85 -3.82 10.95
N SER A 80 5.21 -4.42 9.97
CA SER A 80 3.87 -4.09 9.47
C SER A 80 3.70 -2.69 8.87
N ARG A 81 4.76 -1.90 8.75
CA ARG A 81 4.67 -0.58 8.13
C ARG A 81 4.52 -0.72 6.62
N LYS A 82 3.47 -0.08 6.08
CA LYS A 82 3.21 -0.03 4.63
C LYS A 82 3.99 1.13 3.99
N PRO A 83 4.32 1.03 2.69
CA PRO A 83 5.01 2.13 1.99
C PRO A 83 4.18 3.41 1.99
N ASP A 84 4.82 4.54 2.27
CA ASP A 84 4.14 5.84 2.31
C ASP A 84 3.61 6.26 0.93
N CYS A 85 4.26 5.84 -0.14
CA CYS A 85 3.84 6.15 -1.50
C CYS A 85 2.45 5.60 -1.86
N VAL A 86 1.95 4.59 -1.15
CA VAL A 86 0.61 4.03 -1.37
C VAL A 86 -0.46 5.08 -1.05
N LYS A 87 -0.27 5.89 -0.01
CA LYS A 87 -1.20 6.97 0.34
C LYS A 87 -1.29 8.01 -0.78
N ASP A 88 -0.17 8.38 -1.38
CA ASP A 88 -0.14 9.29 -2.52
C ASP A 88 -0.82 8.69 -3.74
N LYS A 89 -0.62 7.40 -4.00
CA LYS A 89 -1.29 6.67 -5.07
C LYS A 89 -2.80 6.61 -4.89
N ILE A 90 -3.27 6.45 -3.66
CA ILE A 90 -4.71 6.48 -3.35
C ILE A 90 -5.30 7.85 -3.68
N ILE A 91 -4.61 8.94 -3.33
CA ILE A 91 -5.06 10.29 -3.66
C ILE A 91 -5.09 10.50 -5.17
N GLN A 92 -4.08 10.03 -5.90
CA GLN A 92 -4.08 10.09 -7.36
C GLN A 92 -5.25 9.33 -7.97
N LEU A 93 -5.56 8.16 -7.43
CA LEU A 93 -6.63 7.29 -7.93
C LEU A 93 -8.01 7.85 -7.63
N CYS A 94 -8.25 8.31 -6.42
CA CYS A 94 -9.56 8.69 -5.91
C CYS A 94 -9.82 10.21 -5.95
N GLY A 95 -8.78 11.02 -6.04
CA GLY A 95 -8.87 12.47 -5.92
C GLY A 95 -8.69 12.94 -4.48
N ASP A 96 -8.68 14.27 -4.30
CA ASP A 96 -8.52 14.90 -2.99
C ASP A 96 -9.87 14.94 -2.26
N LEU A 97 -10.27 13.80 -1.74
CA LEU A 97 -11.50 13.60 -0.98
C LEU A 97 -11.18 13.43 0.50
N PRO A 98 -12.18 13.66 1.39
CA PRO A 98 -12.03 13.28 2.79
C PRO A 98 -11.62 11.81 2.92
N ARG A 99 -10.64 11.55 3.77
CA ARG A 99 -10.06 10.22 3.90
C ARG A 99 -9.59 9.95 5.32
N ILE A 100 -9.68 8.70 5.72
CA ILE A 100 -9.28 8.26 7.05
C ILE A 100 -8.50 6.95 6.94
N GLU A 101 -7.46 6.83 7.75
CA GLU A 101 -6.75 5.57 7.96
C GLU A 101 -7.20 4.95 9.27
N LEU A 102 -7.79 3.77 9.19
CA LEU A 102 -8.16 2.99 10.37
C LEU A 102 -7.00 2.14 10.84
N PHE A 103 -6.87 1.99 12.15
CA PHE A 103 -5.76 1.29 12.80
C PHE A 103 -4.41 1.93 12.49
N ALA A 104 -4.41 3.25 12.35
CA ALA A 104 -3.21 4.02 12.07
C ALA A 104 -2.23 3.96 13.26
N ARG A 105 -0.95 3.86 12.94
CA ARG A 105 0.14 3.86 13.93
C ARG A 105 0.80 5.22 14.04
N ARG A 106 0.53 6.13 13.11
CA ARG A 106 1.05 7.49 13.07
C ARG A 106 0.10 8.40 12.31
N GLU A 107 0.23 9.69 12.55
CA GLU A 107 -0.49 10.69 11.78
C GLU A 107 0.18 10.92 10.42
N THR A 108 -0.63 11.18 9.40
CA THR A 108 -0.18 11.57 8.08
C THR A 108 -0.91 12.83 7.67
N GLN A 109 -0.17 13.84 7.20
CA GLN A 109 -0.76 15.09 6.74
C GLN A 109 -1.81 14.84 5.65
N GLY A 110 -2.99 15.45 5.82
CA GLY A 110 -4.10 15.30 4.88
C GLY A 110 -4.95 14.06 5.09
N TRP A 111 -4.65 13.25 6.10
CA TRP A 111 -5.40 12.05 6.46
C TRP A 111 -5.93 12.15 7.88
N ASP A 112 -7.20 11.84 8.06
CA ASP A 112 -7.73 11.55 9.38
C ASP A 112 -7.22 10.18 9.84
N VAL A 113 -7.06 9.99 11.13
CA VAL A 113 -6.52 8.76 11.69
C VAL A 113 -7.36 8.26 12.84
N TRP A 114 -7.44 6.95 12.96
CA TRP A 114 -8.08 6.28 14.09
C TRP A 114 -7.27 5.04 14.45
N GLY A 115 -6.99 4.87 15.73
CA GLY A 115 -6.26 3.71 16.23
C GLY A 115 -5.70 3.94 17.62
N ASN A 116 -5.26 2.85 18.26
CA ASN A 116 -4.74 2.90 19.63
C ASN A 116 -3.36 3.56 19.75
N GLU A 117 -2.63 3.64 18.65
CA GLU A 117 -1.25 4.15 18.63
C GLU A 117 -1.15 5.61 18.20
N VAL A 118 -2.26 6.26 17.88
CA VAL A 118 -2.30 7.69 17.54
C VAL A 118 -2.96 8.47 18.67
N CYS A 119 -2.40 9.66 18.96
CA CYS A 119 -3.02 10.57 19.92
C CYS A 119 -4.24 11.23 19.28
N THR A 120 -5.42 10.83 19.73
CA THR A 120 -6.65 11.55 19.41
C THR A 120 -6.91 12.56 20.51
N THR A 121 -6.54 13.79 20.28
CA THR A 121 -6.98 14.90 21.10
C THR A 121 -8.18 15.55 20.46
#